data_225c80fd80228470828c3d63abf62dd3
#
_entry.id   225c80fd80228470828c3d63abf62dd3
#
_cell.length_a   1.000
_cell.length_b   1.000
_cell.length_c   1.000
_cell.angle_alpha   90.00
_cell.angle_beta   90.00
_cell.angle_gamma   90.00
#
_symmetry.space_group_name_H-M   'P 1'
#
loop_
_entity.id
_entity.type
_entity.pdbx_description
1 polymer ?
#
loop_
_entity_poly.entity_id
_entity_poly.type
_entity_poly.pdbx_seq_one_letter_code
_entity_poly.pdbx_strand_id
1 'polypeptide(L)'
;MANTSAPRRILHVTAMVAMFAWLGAVQAADINPKAISIKMPDQIKWVENANGGANAVLFGDPSKPGLYITFTKWHAGHMSRPHFHPNDRYITVLSGTWWVGTGTKFDPDSTKPIPAGSFVTHYGKEIHYDGAKGEDVVLEILGEGPATNTPAEVK
;
A
#
# COMPACT_ATOMS: atom_id res chain seq x y z
N MET A 1 -30.32 85.79 -26.80
CA MET A 1 -29.42 85.56 -25.67
C MET A 1 -29.58 84.05 -25.31
N ALA A 2 -28.74 83.19 -25.85
CA ALA A 2 -28.81 81.75 -25.59
C ALA A 2 -27.63 81.39 -24.69
N ASN A 3 -27.97 80.83 -23.50
CA ASN A 3 -27.02 80.41 -22.49
C ASN A 3 -26.84 78.91 -22.63
N THR A 4 -25.67 78.48 -23.20
CA THR A 4 -25.33 77.06 -23.36
C THR A 4 -24.40 76.64 -22.21
N SER A 5 -24.96 75.94 -21.21
CA SER A 5 -24.19 75.29 -20.18
C SER A 5 -23.76 73.89 -20.61
N ALA A 6 -22.43 73.61 -20.69
CA ALA A 6 -21.82 72.33 -21.01
C ALA A 6 -21.90 71.39 -19.80
N PRO A 7 -22.12 70.08 -20.00
CA PRO A 7 -22.16 69.08 -18.92
C PRO A 7 -20.73 68.71 -18.45
N ARG A 8 -20.52 68.77 -17.14
CA ARG A 8 -19.30 68.28 -16.46
C ARG A 8 -19.29 66.72 -16.49
N ARG A 9 -18.36 66.14 -17.18
CA ARG A 9 -18.07 64.72 -17.14
C ARG A 9 -17.33 64.40 -15.80
N ILE A 10 -17.97 63.65 -14.94
CA ILE A 10 -17.33 63.10 -13.71
C ILE A 10 -16.61 61.83 -14.11
N LEU A 11 -15.28 61.84 -14.03
CA LEU A 11 -14.42 60.70 -14.28
C LEU A 11 -14.37 59.84 -13.02
N HIS A 12 -15.04 58.70 -13.03
CA HIS A 12 -14.93 57.74 -11.91
C HIS A 12 -13.63 56.92 -12.15
N VAL A 13 -12.64 57.20 -11.32
CA VAL A 13 -11.42 56.38 -11.25
C VAL A 13 -11.71 55.24 -10.30
N THR A 14 -11.97 54.06 -10.86
CA THR A 14 -12.12 52.81 -10.08
C THR A 14 -10.74 52.31 -9.74
N ALA A 15 -10.29 52.53 -8.51
CA ALA A 15 -9.05 51.96 -8.00
C ALA A 15 -9.23 50.45 -7.76
N MET A 16 -8.64 49.64 -8.63
CA MET A 16 -8.58 48.18 -8.50
C MET A 16 -7.49 47.84 -7.48
N VAL A 17 -7.87 47.54 -6.24
CA VAL A 17 -6.93 47.01 -5.22
C VAL A 17 -6.63 45.57 -5.54
N ALA A 18 -5.46 45.31 -6.11
CA ALA A 18 -4.93 43.95 -6.31
C ALA A 18 -4.48 43.39 -4.95
N MET A 19 -5.30 42.53 -4.35
CA MET A 19 -4.94 41.78 -3.14
C MET A 19 -3.99 40.65 -3.59
N PHE A 20 -2.68 40.85 -3.45
CA PHE A 20 -1.68 39.78 -3.57
C PHE A 20 -1.79 38.92 -2.29
N ALA A 21 -2.48 37.76 -2.42
CA ALA A 21 -2.42 36.72 -1.40
C ALA A 21 -1.00 36.12 -1.41
N TRP A 22 -0.19 36.47 -0.42
CA TRP A 22 1.05 35.77 -0.14
C TRP A 22 0.71 34.35 0.35
N LEU A 23 0.70 33.38 -0.54
CA LEU A 23 0.80 31.97 -0.20
C LEU A 23 2.22 31.72 0.35
N GLY A 24 2.39 31.92 1.66
CA GLY A 24 3.60 31.51 2.34
C GLY A 24 3.77 29.99 2.12
N ALA A 25 4.80 29.56 1.40
CA ALA A 25 5.18 28.17 1.33
C ALA A 25 5.48 27.70 2.77
N VAL A 26 4.61 26.84 3.31
CA VAL A 26 4.89 26.14 4.56
C VAL A 26 6.05 25.19 4.26
N GLN A 27 7.25 25.60 4.63
CA GLN A 27 8.42 24.74 4.52
C GLN A 27 8.32 23.70 5.63
N ALA A 28 8.15 22.42 5.24
CA ALA A 28 8.16 21.33 6.20
C ALA A 28 9.54 21.30 6.90
N ALA A 29 9.53 21.12 8.23
CA ALA A 29 10.77 20.99 8.99
C ALA A 29 11.54 19.74 8.54
N ASP A 30 12.85 19.84 8.46
CA ASP A 30 13.72 18.70 8.18
C ASP A 30 13.58 17.65 9.29
N ILE A 31 13.32 16.41 8.89
CA ILE A 31 13.23 15.28 9.83
C ILE A 31 14.63 14.79 10.17
N ASN A 32 14.91 14.66 11.47
CA ASN A 32 16.17 14.08 11.92
C ASN A 32 16.24 12.59 11.56
N PRO A 33 17.12 12.16 10.63
CA PRO A 33 17.19 10.78 10.17
C PRO A 33 17.69 9.78 11.23
N LYS A 34 18.25 10.27 12.35
CA LYS A 34 18.62 9.43 13.51
C LYS A 34 17.41 9.11 14.39
N ALA A 35 16.35 9.91 14.32
CA ALA A 35 15.13 9.70 15.11
C ALA A 35 14.05 8.95 14.32
N ILE A 36 13.94 9.22 13.01
CA ILE A 36 12.88 8.69 12.16
C ILE A 36 13.47 8.26 10.82
N SER A 37 13.20 7.02 10.42
CA SER A 37 13.46 6.52 9.07
C SER A 37 12.16 6.51 8.27
N ILE A 38 12.18 7.10 7.09
CA ILE A 38 11.03 7.13 6.18
C ILE A 38 11.39 6.43 4.89
N LYS A 39 10.47 5.60 4.38
CA LYS A 39 10.53 5.01 3.06
C LYS A 39 9.26 5.40 2.31
N MET A 40 9.39 6.34 1.38
CA MET A 40 8.29 6.82 0.56
C MET A 40 7.87 5.77 -0.50
N PRO A 41 6.65 5.83 -1.04
CA PRO A 41 6.16 4.82 -2.00
C PRO A 41 7.06 4.61 -3.23
N ASP A 42 7.67 5.65 -3.76
CA ASP A 42 8.61 5.61 -4.88
C ASP A 42 9.98 5.01 -4.52
N GLN A 43 10.29 4.88 -3.24
CA GLN A 43 11.51 4.26 -2.71
C GLN A 43 11.31 2.76 -2.39
N ILE A 44 10.08 2.25 -2.47
CA ILE A 44 9.78 0.83 -2.25
C ILE A 44 10.21 0.04 -3.48
N LYS A 45 11.22 -0.82 -3.29
CA LYS A 45 11.78 -1.65 -4.36
C LYS A 45 11.03 -2.97 -4.43
N TRP A 46 10.15 -3.09 -5.40
CA TRP A 46 9.45 -4.32 -5.70
C TRP A 46 10.34 -5.27 -6.50
N VAL A 47 10.29 -6.55 -6.13
CA VAL A 47 10.99 -7.64 -6.83
C VAL A 47 9.95 -8.67 -7.24
N GLU A 48 9.75 -8.84 -8.54
CA GLU A 48 8.85 -9.85 -9.11
C GLU A 48 9.29 -11.26 -8.72
N ASN A 49 8.32 -12.13 -8.49
CA ASN A 49 8.55 -13.53 -8.15
C ASN A 49 7.85 -14.48 -9.14
N ALA A 50 8.28 -15.75 -9.14
CA ALA A 50 7.78 -16.76 -10.07
C ALA A 50 6.31 -17.17 -9.83
N ASN A 51 5.72 -16.76 -8.72
CA ASN A 51 4.34 -17.13 -8.35
C ASN A 51 3.29 -16.12 -8.86
N GLY A 52 3.70 -15.16 -9.69
CA GLY A 52 2.80 -14.14 -10.24
C GLY A 52 2.47 -13.02 -9.25
N GLY A 53 3.49 -12.52 -8.61
CA GLY A 53 3.40 -11.39 -7.70
C GLY A 53 4.76 -10.75 -7.46
N ALA A 54 4.82 -9.79 -6.54
CA ALA A 54 6.05 -9.09 -6.19
C ALA A 54 6.20 -8.94 -4.68
N ASN A 55 7.44 -8.86 -4.20
CA ASN A 55 7.74 -8.60 -2.79
C ASN A 55 8.64 -7.38 -2.64
N ALA A 56 8.48 -6.66 -1.53
CA ALA A 56 9.37 -5.57 -1.15
C ALA A 56 9.71 -5.68 0.33
N VAL A 57 10.99 -5.70 0.67
CA VAL A 57 11.46 -5.71 2.06
C VAL A 57 11.46 -4.27 2.59
N LEU A 58 10.67 -4.02 3.64
CA LEU A 58 10.59 -2.73 4.30
C LEU A 58 11.53 -2.65 5.50
N PHE A 59 11.63 -3.73 6.27
CA PHE A 59 12.47 -3.83 7.45
C PHE A 59 13.00 -5.27 7.62
N GLY A 60 14.19 -5.40 8.21
CA GLY A 60 14.80 -6.70 8.50
C GLY A 60 15.24 -7.47 7.26
N ASP A 61 15.42 -8.76 7.45
CA ASP A 61 15.79 -9.72 6.38
C ASP A 61 14.97 -11.00 6.56
N PRO A 62 13.95 -11.25 5.71
CA PRO A 62 13.08 -12.42 5.87
C PRO A 62 13.81 -13.76 5.69
N SER A 63 15.05 -13.78 5.21
CA SER A 63 15.85 -15.01 5.09
C SER A 63 16.61 -15.39 6.35
N LYS A 64 16.65 -14.50 7.37
CA LYS A 64 17.43 -14.64 8.60
C LYS A 64 16.54 -14.65 9.83
N PRO A 65 17.01 -15.17 10.98
CA PRO A 65 16.34 -14.97 12.26
C PRO A 65 16.18 -13.49 12.59
N GLY A 66 15.04 -13.12 13.16
CA GLY A 66 14.70 -11.76 13.57
C GLY A 66 13.45 -11.22 12.88
N LEU A 67 12.95 -10.11 13.42
CA LEU A 67 11.76 -9.44 12.90
C LEU A 67 11.98 -8.96 11.46
N TYR A 68 11.01 -9.22 10.60
CA TYR A 68 10.93 -8.63 9.28
C TYR A 68 9.56 -8.01 9.00
N ILE A 69 9.54 -7.02 8.11
CA ILE A 69 8.32 -6.45 7.53
C ILE A 69 8.49 -6.41 6.02
N THR A 70 7.51 -6.95 5.30
CA THR A 70 7.49 -6.95 3.83
C THR A 70 6.14 -6.47 3.32
N PHE A 71 6.14 -5.86 2.14
CA PHE A 71 4.95 -5.84 1.31
C PHE A 71 4.98 -7.01 0.35
N THR A 72 3.84 -7.64 0.17
CA THR A 72 3.60 -8.70 -0.81
C THR A 72 2.47 -8.27 -1.73
N LYS A 73 2.69 -8.35 -3.02
CA LYS A 73 1.66 -8.12 -4.04
C LYS A 73 1.35 -9.45 -4.72
N TRP A 74 0.09 -9.77 -4.87
CA TRP A 74 -0.40 -10.77 -5.80
C TRP A 74 -1.01 -10.07 -7.01
N HIS A 75 -0.60 -10.45 -8.22
CA HIS A 75 -1.26 -10.00 -9.42
C HIS A 75 -2.57 -10.75 -9.63
N ALA A 76 -3.55 -10.10 -10.26
CA ALA A 76 -4.84 -10.69 -10.56
C ALA A 76 -4.71 -12.05 -11.25
N GLY A 77 -5.49 -13.04 -10.79
CA GLY A 77 -5.47 -14.40 -11.30
C GLY A 77 -4.36 -15.32 -10.77
N HIS A 78 -3.53 -14.86 -9.84
CA HIS A 78 -2.42 -15.64 -9.29
C HIS A 78 -2.65 -16.00 -7.82
N MET A 79 -2.35 -17.26 -7.49
CA MET A 79 -2.47 -17.80 -6.13
C MET A 79 -1.32 -18.75 -5.83
N SER A 80 -0.93 -18.81 -4.55
CA SER A 80 -0.03 -19.86 -4.07
C SER A 80 -0.71 -21.23 -4.09
N ARG A 81 0.11 -22.28 -4.10
CA ARG A 81 -0.35 -23.66 -3.83
C ARG A 81 -0.30 -23.92 -2.32
N PRO A 82 -1.01 -24.94 -1.80
CA PRO A 82 -0.97 -25.32 -0.39
C PRO A 82 0.44 -25.42 0.16
N HIS A 83 0.72 -24.66 1.22
CA HIS A 83 2.03 -24.56 1.86
C HIS A 83 1.86 -24.11 3.31
N PHE A 84 2.97 -24.12 4.05
CA PHE A 84 3.04 -23.55 5.39
C PHE A 84 4.38 -22.82 5.61
N HIS A 85 4.40 -21.98 6.65
CA HIS A 85 5.59 -21.30 7.13
C HIS A 85 5.97 -21.78 8.53
N PRO A 86 7.24 -21.68 8.94
CA PRO A 86 7.66 -22.18 10.26
C PRO A 86 7.08 -21.39 11.44
N ASN A 87 6.89 -20.07 11.25
CA ASN A 87 6.47 -19.12 12.29
C ASN A 87 5.17 -18.41 11.92
N ASP A 88 4.53 -17.83 12.91
CA ASP A 88 3.35 -16.97 12.71
C ASP A 88 3.68 -15.76 11.85
N ARG A 89 2.70 -15.34 11.04
CA ARG A 89 2.75 -14.11 10.28
C ARG A 89 1.49 -13.29 10.53
N TYR A 90 1.69 -12.02 10.73
CA TYR A 90 0.64 -11.02 10.97
C TYR A 90 0.49 -10.18 9.72
N ILE A 91 -0.70 -10.19 9.14
CA ILE A 91 -0.94 -9.72 7.79
C ILE A 91 -2.04 -8.68 7.79
N THR A 92 -1.76 -7.51 7.22
CA THR A 92 -2.77 -6.48 6.95
C THR A 92 -3.02 -6.40 5.45
N VAL A 93 -4.28 -6.47 5.04
CA VAL A 93 -4.66 -6.24 3.63
C VAL A 93 -4.69 -4.74 3.39
N LEU A 94 -3.76 -4.23 2.57
CA LEU A 94 -3.62 -2.80 2.28
C LEU A 94 -4.52 -2.35 1.13
N SER A 95 -4.68 -3.18 0.10
CA SER A 95 -5.54 -2.88 -1.05
C SER A 95 -6.03 -4.15 -1.73
N GLY A 96 -7.14 -4.04 -2.45
CA GLY A 96 -7.78 -5.14 -3.17
C GLY A 96 -8.49 -6.14 -2.25
N THR A 97 -8.87 -7.29 -2.82
CA THR A 97 -9.50 -8.42 -2.12
C THR A 97 -8.57 -9.61 -2.12
N TRP A 98 -8.07 -9.98 -0.95
CA TRP A 98 -7.22 -11.16 -0.77
C TRP A 98 -8.07 -12.41 -0.60
N TRP A 99 -7.74 -13.49 -1.31
CA TRP A 99 -8.48 -14.75 -1.28
C TRP A 99 -7.65 -15.80 -0.58
N VAL A 100 -8.21 -16.41 0.48
CA VAL A 100 -7.51 -17.33 1.38
C VAL A 100 -8.27 -18.64 1.52
N GLY A 101 -7.55 -19.76 1.40
CA GLY A 101 -8.04 -21.11 1.65
C GLY A 101 -7.11 -21.88 2.59
N THR A 102 -7.60 -22.97 3.17
CA THR A 102 -6.84 -23.83 4.09
C THR A 102 -6.91 -25.28 3.65
N GLY A 103 -5.97 -26.10 4.15
CA GLY A 103 -5.88 -27.52 3.84
C GLY A 103 -4.92 -27.85 2.71
N THR A 104 -4.75 -29.15 2.48
CA THR A 104 -3.72 -29.71 1.56
C THR A 104 -4.19 -29.81 0.12
N LYS A 105 -5.49 -29.71 -0.16
CA LYS A 105 -6.05 -29.75 -1.51
C LYS A 105 -6.24 -28.32 -2.01
N PHE A 106 -5.64 -28.00 -3.14
CA PHE A 106 -5.85 -26.70 -3.78
C PHE A 106 -7.25 -26.60 -4.38
N ASP A 107 -8.04 -25.66 -3.89
CA ASP A 107 -9.39 -25.38 -4.40
C ASP A 107 -9.63 -23.86 -4.36
N PRO A 108 -9.31 -23.16 -5.44
CA PRO A 108 -9.48 -21.70 -5.49
C PRO A 108 -10.95 -21.26 -5.34
N ASP A 109 -11.92 -22.11 -5.68
CA ASP A 109 -13.34 -21.76 -5.59
C ASP A 109 -13.85 -21.80 -4.15
N SER A 110 -13.21 -22.56 -3.27
CA SER A 110 -13.52 -22.62 -1.84
C SER A 110 -12.87 -21.51 -1.00
N THR A 111 -12.08 -20.61 -1.63
CA THR A 111 -11.39 -19.53 -0.90
C THR A 111 -12.35 -18.46 -0.42
N LYS A 112 -12.02 -17.87 0.74
CA LYS A 112 -12.77 -16.78 1.37
C LYS A 112 -12.19 -15.42 0.98
N PRO A 113 -13.02 -14.43 0.57
CA PRO A 113 -12.56 -13.07 0.29
C PRO A 113 -12.28 -12.32 1.59
N ILE A 114 -11.15 -11.66 1.66
CA ILE A 114 -10.69 -10.82 2.76
C ILE A 114 -10.42 -9.41 2.19
N PRO A 115 -11.27 -8.41 2.47
CA PRO A 115 -11.14 -7.08 1.91
C PRO A 115 -10.02 -6.26 2.55
N ALA A 116 -9.62 -5.18 1.86
CA ALA A 116 -8.70 -4.18 2.40
C ALA A 116 -9.15 -3.66 3.78
N GLY A 117 -8.18 -3.40 4.68
CA GLY A 117 -8.40 -3.03 6.07
C GLY A 117 -8.53 -4.22 7.03
N SER A 118 -8.57 -5.46 6.51
CA SER A 118 -8.62 -6.67 7.33
C SER A 118 -7.25 -7.00 7.92
N PHE A 119 -7.28 -7.61 9.11
CA PHE A 119 -6.11 -8.20 9.76
C PHE A 119 -6.27 -9.72 9.86
N VAL A 120 -5.22 -10.46 9.52
CA VAL A 120 -5.20 -11.93 9.47
C VAL A 120 -3.93 -12.46 10.12
N THR A 121 -4.04 -13.54 10.89
CA THR A 121 -2.89 -14.29 11.38
C THR A 121 -2.79 -15.61 10.62
N HIS A 122 -1.67 -15.84 9.93
CA HIS A 122 -1.28 -17.18 9.49
C HIS A 122 -0.45 -17.81 10.60
N TYR A 123 -0.99 -18.82 11.25
CA TYR A 123 -0.29 -19.56 12.29
C TYR A 123 0.83 -20.41 11.70
N GLY A 124 1.94 -20.46 12.39
CA GLY A 124 3.08 -21.26 12.01
C GLY A 124 2.73 -22.75 11.86
N LYS A 125 3.24 -23.39 10.81
CA LYS A 125 3.03 -24.80 10.45
C LYS A 125 1.61 -25.17 9.99
N GLU A 126 0.67 -24.21 9.98
CA GLU A 126 -0.68 -24.45 9.48
C GLU A 126 -0.76 -24.25 7.97
N ILE A 127 -1.39 -25.20 7.27
CA ILE A 127 -1.43 -25.25 5.81
C ILE A 127 -2.50 -24.32 5.28
N HIS A 128 -2.09 -23.45 4.37
CA HIS A 128 -2.94 -22.49 3.68
C HIS A 128 -2.50 -22.29 2.23
N TYR A 129 -3.34 -21.63 1.46
CA TYR A 129 -3.05 -21.10 0.13
C TYR A 129 -3.82 -19.79 -0.06
N ASP A 130 -3.25 -18.87 -0.81
CA ASP A 130 -3.79 -17.53 -0.91
C ASP A 130 -3.38 -16.83 -2.21
N GLY A 131 -4.04 -15.72 -2.54
CA GLY A 131 -3.70 -14.94 -3.70
C GLY A 131 -4.78 -13.94 -4.10
N ALA A 132 -4.79 -13.60 -5.38
CA ALA A 132 -5.69 -12.64 -5.99
C ALA A 132 -6.51 -13.28 -7.11
N LYS A 133 -7.79 -12.89 -7.26
CA LYS A 133 -8.66 -13.35 -8.36
C LYS A 133 -8.81 -12.27 -9.43
N GLY A 134 -9.74 -11.34 -9.26
CA GLY A 134 -10.12 -10.37 -10.29
C GLY A 134 -9.30 -9.06 -10.30
N GLU A 135 -8.54 -8.80 -9.27
CA GLU A 135 -7.75 -7.56 -9.10
C GLU A 135 -6.45 -7.85 -8.35
N ASP A 136 -5.45 -6.96 -8.48
CA ASP A 136 -4.23 -7.04 -7.68
C ASP A 136 -4.54 -6.80 -6.21
N VAL A 137 -3.84 -7.50 -5.32
CA VAL A 137 -3.90 -7.28 -3.88
C VAL A 137 -2.52 -6.95 -3.32
N VAL A 138 -2.48 -6.02 -2.36
CA VAL A 138 -1.26 -5.68 -1.62
C VAL A 138 -1.46 -5.97 -0.15
N LEU A 139 -0.51 -6.68 0.42
CA LEU A 139 -0.47 -7.08 1.83
C LEU A 139 0.75 -6.48 2.49
N GLU A 140 0.63 -6.09 3.76
CA GLU A 140 1.76 -5.96 4.68
C GLU A 140 1.88 -7.25 5.49
N ILE A 141 3.08 -7.79 5.58
CA ILE A 141 3.37 -9.00 6.35
C ILE A 141 4.48 -8.69 7.34
N LEU A 142 4.18 -8.89 8.61
CA LEU A 142 5.12 -8.86 9.72
C LEU A 142 5.31 -10.29 10.24
N GLY A 143 6.55 -10.69 10.50
CA GLY A 143 6.86 -12.02 11.00
C GLY A 143 8.26 -12.14 11.59
N GLU A 144 8.53 -13.29 12.16
CA GLU A 144 9.85 -13.70 12.63
C GLU A 144 10.48 -14.62 11.58
N GLY A 145 11.67 -14.27 11.11
CA GLY A 145 12.39 -15.06 10.11
C GLY A 145 13.14 -16.28 10.72
N PRO A 146 13.58 -17.23 9.90
CA PRO A 146 13.50 -17.22 8.44
C PRO A 146 12.07 -17.53 7.92
N ALA A 147 11.64 -16.76 6.94
CA ALA A 147 10.31 -16.87 6.31
C ALA A 147 10.34 -17.88 5.15
N THR A 148 10.64 -19.14 5.45
CA THR A 148 10.63 -20.19 4.44
C THR A 148 9.20 -20.61 4.07
N ASN A 149 9.03 -21.14 2.86
CA ASN A 149 7.79 -21.71 2.36
C ASN A 149 8.00 -23.21 2.16
N THR A 150 7.17 -24.04 2.80
CA THR A 150 7.22 -25.49 2.67
C THR A 150 5.96 -25.98 1.92
N PRO A 151 6.10 -26.54 0.70
CA PRO A 151 4.96 -27.12 -0.02
C PRO A 151 4.27 -28.22 0.77
N ALA A 152 2.94 -28.24 0.73
CA ALA A 152 2.10 -29.20 1.47
C ALA A 152 0.90 -29.70 0.66
N GLU A 153 0.90 -29.49 -0.65
CA GLU A 153 -0.18 -29.95 -1.51
C GLU A 153 -0.17 -31.49 -1.66
N VAL A 154 -1.35 -32.09 -1.46
CA VAL A 154 -1.59 -33.51 -1.76
C VAL A 154 -2.29 -33.60 -3.13
N LYS A 155 -1.72 -34.40 -4.01
CA LYS A 155 -2.25 -34.65 -5.36
C LYS A 155 -3.46 -35.59 -5.33
#